data_620ec6a7c45d4c10d4abdcb7cb8123e0
#
_entry.id   620ec6a7c45d4c10d4abdcb7cb8123e0
#
_cell.length_a   1.000
_cell.length_b   1.000
_cell.length_c   1.000
_cell.angle_alpha   90.00
_cell.angle_beta   90.00
_cell.angle_gamma   90.00
#
_symmetry.space_group_name_H-M   'P 1'
#
loop_
_entity.id
_entity.type
_entity.pdbx_description
1 polymer ?
#
loop_
_entity_poly.entity_id
_entity_poly.type
_entity_poly.pdbx_seq_one_letter_code
_entity_poly.pdbx_strand_id
1 'polypeptide(L)'
;MKLYHYTSIETLALILKHKTIRFSRLDRVDDPDEYSFKEDGITPAHYCYVSCWTKNGKENLPQWYMYGNSTHGVRIELDSDMFFIVGKNIAPHFFDDSFRFVNRMAAMPILSCGLLRDIQYIDDVGVIKSKVFHDFASQKAIDFKEIGIYKDKDWAFQQECRFLFQMIPLNNGSVNVNYIFNNNISPKLPYIDVPIKEDCLSQIQVMLGPKVTEAEETIVSSLMQMFLNRSDYSYSYYS
;
A
#
# COMPACT_ATOMS: atom_id res chain seq x y z
N MET A 1 11.31 -12.79 0.51
CA MET A 1 11.89 -12.10 -0.68
C MET A 1 12.02 -10.63 -0.35
N LYS A 2 13.04 -9.94 -0.91
CA LYS A 2 13.27 -8.52 -0.62
C LYS A 2 12.34 -7.64 -1.44
N LEU A 3 11.84 -6.57 -0.80
CA LEU A 3 11.03 -5.52 -1.39
C LEU A 3 11.64 -4.16 -1.09
N TYR A 4 11.50 -3.24 -2.02
CA TYR A 4 12.10 -1.91 -1.96
C TYR A 4 11.02 -0.83 -2.03
N HIS A 5 11.16 0.20 -1.18
CA HIS A 5 10.22 1.32 -1.12
C HIS A 5 11.00 2.64 -1.03
N TYR A 6 10.75 3.53 -1.99
CA TYR A 6 11.33 4.88 -2.01
C TYR A 6 10.46 5.81 -1.20
N THR A 7 11.06 6.60 -0.33
CA THR A 7 10.28 7.46 0.56
C THR A 7 11.11 8.64 1.09
N SER A 8 10.47 9.56 1.79
CA SER A 8 11.16 10.68 2.45
C SER A 8 11.78 10.26 3.79
N ILE A 9 12.73 11.06 4.28
CA ILE A 9 13.35 10.86 5.61
C ILE A 9 12.31 11.01 6.72
N GLU A 10 11.34 11.90 6.57
CA GLU A 10 10.23 12.07 7.51
C GLU A 10 9.36 10.81 7.61
N THR A 11 9.08 10.18 6.46
CA THR A 11 8.34 8.92 6.44
C THR A 11 9.14 7.78 7.08
N LEU A 12 10.45 7.71 6.82
CA LEU A 12 11.33 6.77 7.52
C LEU A 12 11.25 6.96 9.05
N ALA A 13 11.30 8.21 9.52
CA ALA A 13 11.18 8.52 10.95
C ALA A 13 9.85 8.00 11.54
N LEU A 14 8.73 8.16 10.82
CA LEU A 14 7.43 7.65 11.24
C LEU A 14 7.37 6.12 11.25
N ILE A 15 7.93 5.47 10.23
CA ILE A 15 8.02 4.01 10.14
C ILE A 15 8.80 3.45 11.35
N LEU A 16 9.97 3.99 11.63
CA LEU A 16 10.81 3.53 12.74
C LEU A 16 10.15 3.80 14.10
N LYS A 17 9.59 5.00 14.28
CA LYS A 17 8.94 5.40 15.53
C LYS A 17 7.70 4.58 15.87
N HIS A 18 6.83 4.36 14.88
CA HIS A 18 5.54 3.70 15.09
C HIS A 18 5.59 2.20 14.77
N LYS A 19 6.67 1.73 14.17
CA LYS A 19 6.86 0.34 13.71
C LYS A 19 5.73 -0.09 12.76
N THR A 20 5.29 0.81 11.88
CA THR A 20 4.17 0.59 10.96
C THR A 20 4.50 1.00 9.53
N ILE A 21 3.85 0.37 8.57
CA ILE A 21 3.78 0.84 7.17
C ILE A 21 2.38 1.38 6.91
N ARG A 22 2.32 2.53 6.26
CA ARG A 22 1.05 3.12 5.84
C ARG A 22 0.49 2.45 4.60
N PHE A 23 -0.79 2.08 4.69
CA PHE A 23 -1.62 1.69 3.57
C PHE A 23 -2.55 2.85 3.25
N SER A 24 -2.29 3.53 2.15
CA SER A 24 -3.14 4.62 1.67
C SER A 24 -4.38 4.07 0.99
N ARG A 25 -5.52 4.74 1.14
CA ARG A 25 -6.70 4.40 0.35
C ARG A 25 -6.41 4.68 -1.13
N LEU A 26 -6.88 3.83 -2.03
CA LEU A 26 -6.47 3.83 -3.44
C LEU A 26 -6.79 5.15 -4.17
N ASP A 27 -7.80 5.90 -3.74
CA ASP A 27 -8.08 7.25 -4.27
C ASP A 27 -7.08 8.34 -3.82
N ARG A 28 -6.00 7.94 -3.15
CA ARG A 28 -4.90 8.80 -2.68
C ARG A 28 -3.56 8.49 -3.35
N VAL A 29 -3.55 7.57 -4.32
CA VAL A 29 -2.36 7.29 -5.13
C VAL A 29 -2.23 8.30 -6.27
N ASP A 30 -1.07 8.33 -6.93
CA ASP A 30 -0.72 9.35 -7.91
C ASP A 30 -1.45 9.23 -9.24
N ASP A 31 -1.81 8.00 -9.65
CA ASP A 31 -2.45 7.73 -10.93
C ASP A 31 -3.97 7.83 -10.82
N PRO A 32 -4.60 8.89 -11.40
CA PRO A 32 -6.04 9.07 -11.36
C PRO A 32 -6.83 7.95 -12.06
N ASP A 33 -6.23 7.29 -13.04
CA ASP A 33 -6.90 6.26 -13.82
C ASP A 33 -7.20 5.00 -12.99
N GLU A 34 -6.47 4.81 -11.90
CA GLU A 34 -6.71 3.71 -10.96
C GLU A 34 -8.01 3.88 -10.16
N TYR A 35 -8.51 5.11 -10.00
CA TYR A 35 -9.59 5.39 -9.04
C TYR A 35 -10.74 6.27 -9.56
N SER A 36 -10.63 6.87 -10.75
CA SER A 36 -11.63 7.83 -11.26
C SER A 36 -12.93 7.17 -11.72
N PHE A 37 -12.92 5.85 -11.99
CA PHE A 37 -14.12 5.15 -12.44
C PHE A 37 -15.12 4.88 -11.31
N LYS A 38 -16.39 4.99 -11.65
CA LYS A 38 -17.50 4.79 -10.71
C LYS A 38 -18.72 4.21 -11.41
N GLU A 39 -19.61 3.59 -10.62
CA GLU A 39 -20.91 3.13 -11.07
C GLU A 39 -21.93 3.27 -9.95
N ASP A 40 -23.12 3.81 -10.27
CA ASP A 40 -24.23 4.07 -9.33
C ASP A 40 -23.78 4.80 -8.04
N GLY A 41 -22.84 5.73 -8.17
CA GLY A 41 -22.29 6.47 -7.05
C GLY A 41 -21.21 5.74 -6.25
N ILE A 42 -20.93 4.45 -6.55
CA ILE A 42 -19.88 3.67 -5.91
C ILE A 42 -18.55 3.92 -6.61
N THR A 43 -17.53 4.29 -5.84
CA THR A 43 -16.14 4.40 -6.26
C THR A 43 -15.35 3.25 -5.63
N PRO A 44 -14.97 2.22 -6.41
CA PRO A 44 -14.32 1.01 -5.85
C PRO A 44 -13.02 1.29 -5.10
N ALA A 45 -12.27 2.30 -5.52
CA ALA A 45 -11.03 2.73 -4.87
C ALA A 45 -11.20 3.10 -3.39
N HIS A 46 -12.40 3.53 -2.96
CA HIS A 46 -12.65 3.85 -1.56
C HIS A 46 -12.60 2.63 -0.63
N TYR A 47 -12.69 1.43 -1.19
CA TYR A 47 -12.67 0.18 -0.42
C TYR A 47 -11.29 -0.49 -0.41
N CYS A 48 -10.34 -0.02 -1.20
CA CYS A 48 -9.02 -0.62 -1.35
C CYS A 48 -7.94 0.23 -0.66
N TYR A 49 -7.08 -0.44 0.11
CA TYR A 49 -5.93 0.17 0.79
C TYR A 49 -4.66 -0.50 0.30
N VAL A 50 -3.67 0.30 -0.08
CA VAL A 50 -2.45 -0.16 -0.73
C VAL A 50 -1.20 0.39 -0.09
N SER A 51 -0.14 -0.43 -0.10
CA SER A 51 1.23 -0.01 0.14
C SER A 51 2.10 -0.46 -1.03
N CYS A 52 2.75 0.50 -1.69
CA CYS A 52 3.44 0.32 -2.97
C CYS A 52 4.92 0.01 -2.77
N TRP A 53 5.41 -1.00 -3.46
CA TRP A 53 6.77 -1.52 -3.38
C TRP A 53 7.27 -1.91 -4.77
N THR A 54 8.56 -2.21 -4.90
CA THR A 54 9.10 -2.90 -6.07
C THR A 54 9.94 -4.10 -5.65
N LYS A 55 9.94 -5.15 -6.48
CA LYS A 55 10.81 -6.32 -6.30
C LYS A 55 12.19 -6.10 -6.94
N ASN A 56 12.32 -5.03 -7.73
CA ASN A 56 13.56 -4.73 -8.42
C ASN A 56 14.58 -4.09 -7.48
N GLY A 57 15.63 -4.82 -7.14
CA GLY A 57 16.73 -4.33 -6.30
C GLY A 57 17.62 -3.29 -6.97
N LYS A 58 17.54 -3.13 -8.31
CA LYS A 58 18.25 -2.07 -9.01
C LYS A 58 17.59 -0.73 -8.71
N GLU A 59 18.41 0.29 -8.56
CA GLU A 59 17.90 1.64 -8.36
C GLU A 59 17.15 2.15 -9.59
N ASN A 60 16.11 2.93 -9.34
CA ASN A 60 15.27 3.53 -10.37
C ASN A 60 15.25 5.05 -10.17
N LEU A 61 15.92 5.77 -11.07
CA LEU A 61 16.05 7.23 -10.95
C LEU A 61 14.70 7.98 -10.98
N PRO A 62 13.73 7.65 -11.86
CA PRO A 62 12.38 8.18 -11.76
C PRO A 62 11.73 8.01 -10.39
N GLN A 63 11.86 6.84 -9.75
CA GLN A 63 11.31 6.62 -8.40
C GLN A 63 12.01 7.46 -7.33
N TRP A 64 13.32 7.68 -7.46
CA TRP A 64 14.03 8.62 -6.59
C TRP A 64 13.47 10.04 -6.68
N TYR A 65 13.14 10.51 -7.89
CA TYR A 65 12.54 11.83 -8.08
C TYR A 65 11.12 11.91 -7.55
N MET A 66 10.29 10.92 -7.85
CA MET A 66 8.86 10.95 -7.53
C MET A 66 8.59 10.68 -6.05
N TYR A 67 9.28 9.67 -5.47
CA TYR A 67 8.97 9.14 -4.14
C TYR A 67 10.09 9.35 -3.12
N GLY A 68 11.32 9.50 -3.57
CA GLY A 68 12.49 9.76 -2.74
C GLY A 68 12.72 11.26 -2.49
N ASN A 69 11.67 12.06 -2.31
CA ASN A 69 11.77 13.50 -2.03
C ASN A 69 12.73 14.24 -2.98
N SER A 70 12.49 14.14 -4.30
CA SER A 70 13.36 14.75 -5.33
C SER A 70 14.84 14.32 -5.19
N THR A 71 15.07 13.05 -4.84
CA THR A 71 16.39 12.43 -4.63
C THR A 71 17.08 12.70 -3.29
N HIS A 72 16.44 13.42 -2.37
CA HIS A 72 16.90 13.72 -1.01
C HIS A 72 16.36 12.75 0.05
N GLY A 73 15.57 11.76 -0.34
CA GLY A 73 14.98 10.78 0.57
C GLY A 73 15.83 9.53 0.74
N VAL A 74 15.13 8.45 1.04
CA VAL A 74 15.75 7.13 1.27
C VAL A 74 15.01 6.05 0.46
N ARG A 75 15.70 4.94 0.21
CA ARG A 75 15.09 3.68 -0.21
C ARG A 75 15.25 2.67 0.92
N ILE A 76 14.14 2.15 1.41
CA ILE A 76 14.15 1.08 2.41
C ILE A 76 13.99 -0.29 1.74
N GLU A 77 14.62 -1.30 2.33
CA GLU A 77 14.47 -2.70 1.97
C GLU A 77 13.93 -3.47 3.16
N LEU A 78 12.87 -4.25 2.94
CA LEU A 78 12.27 -5.16 3.93
C LEU A 78 11.93 -6.50 3.28
N ASP A 79 11.76 -7.53 4.09
CA ASP A 79 11.26 -8.80 3.61
C ASP A 79 9.75 -8.77 3.34
N SER A 80 9.31 -9.52 2.32
CA SER A 80 7.89 -9.59 1.92
C SER A 80 6.97 -10.19 2.96
N ASP A 81 7.50 -10.85 3.98
CA ASP A 81 6.73 -11.41 5.10
C ASP A 81 6.68 -10.49 6.32
N MET A 82 6.97 -9.20 6.13
CA MET A 82 7.06 -8.18 7.18
C MET A 82 5.78 -8.01 8.02
N PHE A 83 4.63 -8.42 7.52
CA PHE A 83 3.36 -8.28 8.22
C PHE A 83 2.91 -9.56 8.90
N PHE A 84 2.16 -9.41 9.99
CA PHE A 84 1.52 -10.54 10.64
C PHE A 84 0.35 -11.04 9.80
N ILE A 85 0.44 -12.28 9.33
CA ILE A 85 -0.60 -12.94 8.54
C ILE A 85 -0.99 -14.22 9.27
N VAL A 86 -2.27 -14.38 9.61
CA VAL A 86 -2.81 -15.61 10.19
C VAL A 86 -3.60 -16.34 9.12
N GLY A 87 -3.09 -17.49 8.68
CA GLY A 87 -3.64 -18.24 7.56
C GLY A 87 -3.48 -17.47 6.24
N LYS A 88 -4.59 -17.21 5.54
CA LYS A 88 -4.63 -16.34 4.36
C LYS A 88 -5.11 -14.92 4.69
N ASN A 89 -5.24 -14.60 5.98
CA ASN A 89 -5.83 -13.36 6.47
C ASN A 89 -4.79 -12.52 7.20
N ILE A 90 -4.89 -11.21 7.10
CA ILE A 90 -4.25 -10.29 8.04
C ILE A 90 -4.75 -10.68 9.43
N ALA A 91 -3.81 -10.82 10.36
CA ALA A 91 -4.16 -11.20 11.72
C ALA A 91 -5.26 -10.32 12.29
N PRO A 92 -6.27 -10.87 12.98
CA PRO A 92 -7.39 -10.11 13.51
C PRO A 92 -7.00 -8.96 14.45
N HIS A 93 -5.81 -9.02 15.06
CA HIS A 93 -5.28 -7.96 15.93
C HIS A 93 -4.74 -6.73 15.17
N PHE A 94 -4.72 -6.70 13.86
CA PHE A 94 -4.54 -5.47 13.09
C PHE A 94 -5.64 -4.45 13.38
N PHE A 95 -6.81 -4.97 13.62
CA PHE A 95 -7.96 -4.20 14.01
C PHE A 95 -8.38 -4.75 15.35
N ASP A 96 -8.13 -4.00 16.42
CA ASP A 96 -8.72 -4.36 17.68
C ASP A 96 -10.26 -4.49 17.50
N ASP A 97 -10.92 -5.15 18.42
CA ASP A 97 -12.36 -5.35 18.32
C ASP A 97 -13.11 -4.01 18.24
N SER A 98 -12.54 -2.91 18.80
CA SER A 98 -13.08 -1.57 18.70
C SER A 98 -13.13 -1.05 17.26
N PHE A 99 -12.09 -1.29 16.45
CA PHE A 99 -12.09 -0.88 15.05
C PHE A 99 -13.18 -1.60 14.24
N ARG A 100 -13.37 -2.90 14.48
CA ARG A 100 -14.41 -3.70 13.78
C ARG A 100 -15.82 -3.26 14.15
N PHE A 101 -16.08 -3.02 15.44
CA PHE A 101 -17.43 -2.69 15.94
C PHE A 101 -17.80 -1.23 15.72
N VAL A 102 -16.90 -0.29 15.97
CA VAL A 102 -17.18 1.15 15.82
C VAL A 102 -17.36 1.53 14.35
N ASN A 103 -16.56 0.97 13.45
CA ASN A 103 -16.61 1.32 12.04
C ASN A 103 -17.51 0.40 11.19
N ARG A 104 -18.03 -0.69 11.75
CA ARG A 104 -18.85 -1.70 11.02
C ARG A 104 -18.23 -2.12 9.70
N MET A 105 -16.91 -2.31 9.70
CA MET A 105 -16.12 -2.67 8.53
C MET A 105 -15.44 -4.02 8.75
N ALA A 106 -15.28 -4.80 7.70
CA ALA A 106 -14.39 -5.94 7.68
C ALA A 106 -13.19 -5.65 6.81
N ALA A 107 -11.99 -5.92 7.31
CA ALA A 107 -10.82 -6.03 6.47
C ALA A 107 -10.84 -7.39 5.79
N MET A 108 -10.89 -7.36 4.47
CA MET A 108 -10.85 -8.58 3.68
C MET A 108 -9.55 -8.60 2.87
N PRO A 109 -8.58 -9.45 3.22
CA PRO A 109 -7.55 -9.81 2.26
C PRO A 109 -8.22 -10.53 1.10
N ILE A 110 -7.71 -10.35 -0.10
CA ILE A 110 -8.21 -11.10 -1.25
C ILE A 110 -7.89 -12.58 -1.03
N LEU A 111 -8.90 -13.34 -0.71
CA LEU A 111 -8.80 -14.71 -0.19
C LEU A 111 -8.03 -15.70 -1.09
N SER A 112 -7.85 -15.40 -2.37
CA SER A 112 -7.25 -16.34 -3.34
C SER A 112 -5.84 -15.97 -3.82
N CYS A 113 -5.36 -14.75 -3.57
CA CYS A 113 -4.16 -14.22 -4.25
C CYS A 113 -3.03 -13.75 -3.32
N GLY A 114 -3.23 -13.81 -2.00
CA GLY A 114 -2.30 -13.24 -1.02
C GLY A 114 -2.41 -11.71 -0.95
N LEU A 115 -1.69 -11.11 0.02
CA LEU A 115 -1.67 -9.65 0.22
C LEU A 115 -0.82 -8.94 -0.82
N LEU A 116 0.30 -9.55 -1.24
CA LEU A 116 1.24 -8.98 -2.20
C LEU A 116 0.84 -9.35 -3.63
N ARG A 117 0.59 -8.34 -4.45
CA ARG A 117 0.19 -8.47 -5.85
C ARG A 117 1.12 -7.67 -6.74
N ASP A 118 1.47 -8.25 -7.89
CA ASP A 118 2.15 -7.51 -8.96
C ASP A 118 1.14 -6.64 -9.70
N ILE A 119 1.54 -5.42 -10.08
CA ILE A 119 0.73 -4.54 -10.91
C ILE A 119 0.73 -5.05 -12.35
N GLN A 120 -0.44 -5.06 -12.96
CA GLN A 120 -0.66 -5.36 -14.37
C GLN A 120 -0.71 -4.05 -15.14
N TYR A 121 0.30 -3.81 -15.96
CA TYR A 121 0.36 -2.63 -16.82
C TYR A 121 -0.42 -2.92 -18.10
N ILE A 122 -1.38 -2.04 -18.44
CA ILE A 122 -2.31 -2.23 -19.56
C ILE A 122 -2.31 -1.01 -20.48
N ASP A 123 -2.66 -1.23 -21.74
CA ASP A 123 -2.71 -0.17 -22.76
C ASP A 123 -3.98 0.66 -22.72
N ASP A 124 -5.06 0.08 -22.22
CA ASP A 124 -6.39 0.72 -22.14
C ASP A 124 -6.95 0.61 -20.72
N VAL A 125 -6.79 1.66 -19.94
CA VAL A 125 -7.32 1.75 -18.58
C VAL A 125 -8.85 1.79 -18.53
N GLY A 126 -9.50 2.11 -19.64
CA GLY A 126 -10.96 2.10 -19.74
C GLY A 126 -11.60 0.73 -19.47
N VAL A 127 -10.82 -0.36 -19.68
CA VAL A 127 -11.29 -1.72 -19.41
C VAL A 127 -11.35 -2.06 -17.90
N ILE A 128 -10.69 -1.29 -17.02
CA ILE A 128 -10.68 -1.56 -15.57
C ILE A 128 -12.09 -1.58 -15.02
N LYS A 129 -12.92 -0.63 -15.43
CA LYS A 129 -14.31 -0.56 -14.96
C LYS A 129 -15.08 -1.87 -15.22
N SER A 130 -14.95 -2.45 -16.43
CA SER A 130 -15.64 -3.69 -16.81
C SER A 130 -15.08 -4.94 -16.11
N LYS A 131 -13.83 -4.87 -15.61
CA LYS A 131 -13.23 -5.94 -14.79
C LYS A 131 -13.74 -5.90 -13.35
N VAL A 132 -14.05 -4.71 -12.84
CA VAL A 132 -14.48 -4.49 -11.47
C VAL A 132 -15.99 -4.62 -11.29
N PHE A 133 -16.78 -4.07 -12.21
CA PHE A 133 -18.24 -4.11 -12.15
C PHE A 133 -18.81 -5.15 -13.08
N HIS A 134 -19.73 -5.97 -12.56
CA HIS A 134 -20.41 -7.01 -13.32
C HIS A 134 -21.92 -6.92 -13.10
N ASP A 135 -22.68 -7.03 -14.20
CA ASP A 135 -24.14 -7.14 -14.17
C ASP A 135 -24.56 -8.59 -14.39
N PHE A 136 -25.25 -9.17 -13.43
CA PHE A 136 -25.83 -10.51 -13.51
C PHE A 136 -27.36 -10.40 -13.47
N ALA A 137 -28.01 -10.49 -14.62
CA ALA A 137 -29.46 -10.53 -14.82
C ALA A 137 -30.31 -9.60 -13.92
N SER A 138 -30.22 -9.69 -12.62
CA SER A 138 -30.95 -8.86 -11.64
C SER A 138 -30.08 -8.36 -10.49
N GLN A 139 -28.77 -8.61 -10.51
CA GLN A 139 -27.87 -8.25 -9.41
C GLN A 139 -26.58 -7.63 -9.94
N LYS A 140 -26.17 -6.55 -9.30
CA LYS A 140 -24.84 -5.96 -9.52
C LYS A 140 -23.82 -6.60 -8.61
N ALA A 141 -22.61 -6.79 -9.11
CA ALA A 141 -21.50 -7.29 -8.35
C ALA A 141 -20.26 -6.43 -8.51
N ILE A 142 -19.41 -6.44 -7.48
CA ILE A 142 -18.09 -5.81 -7.50
C ILE A 142 -17.07 -6.93 -7.33
N ASP A 143 -16.16 -7.07 -8.29
CA ASP A 143 -15.00 -7.94 -8.09
C ASP A 143 -13.89 -7.16 -7.39
N PHE A 144 -13.85 -7.29 -6.08
CA PHE A 144 -12.85 -6.63 -5.25
C PHE A 144 -11.41 -7.09 -5.52
N LYS A 145 -11.21 -8.23 -6.22
CA LYS A 145 -9.87 -8.75 -6.56
C LYS A 145 -9.23 -7.96 -7.69
N GLU A 146 -10.04 -7.29 -8.48
CA GLU A 146 -9.61 -6.51 -9.64
C GLU A 146 -9.30 -5.05 -9.28
N ILE A 147 -9.56 -4.63 -8.03
CA ILE A 147 -9.33 -3.25 -7.60
C ILE A 147 -7.87 -3.07 -7.18
N GLY A 148 -7.20 -2.04 -7.72
CA GLY A 148 -5.86 -1.61 -7.31
C GLY A 148 -4.71 -2.45 -7.85
N ILE A 149 -4.93 -3.24 -8.91
CA ILE A 149 -3.91 -4.07 -9.53
C ILE A 149 -3.61 -3.71 -10.99
N TYR A 150 -4.27 -2.70 -11.55
CA TYR A 150 -4.05 -2.24 -12.91
C TYR A 150 -3.52 -0.81 -12.92
N LYS A 151 -2.57 -0.55 -13.83
CA LYS A 151 -2.06 0.78 -14.17
C LYS A 151 -1.88 0.93 -15.67
N ASP A 152 -1.90 2.17 -16.14
CA ASP A 152 -1.45 2.46 -17.50
C ASP A 152 0.02 2.03 -17.69
N LYS A 153 0.35 1.55 -18.88
CA LYS A 153 1.71 1.12 -19.23
C LYS A 153 2.76 2.21 -19.10
N ASP A 154 2.37 3.48 -19.14
CA ASP A 154 3.31 4.59 -18.96
C ASP A 154 3.94 4.57 -17.56
N TRP A 155 3.31 3.91 -16.58
CA TRP A 155 3.82 3.67 -15.24
C TRP A 155 4.70 2.41 -15.11
N ALA A 156 4.91 1.65 -16.19
CA ALA A 156 5.62 0.36 -16.14
C ALA A 156 7.08 0.48 -15.64
N PHE A 157 7.68 1.66 -15.73
CA PHE A 157 9.00 1.93 -15.17
C PHE A 157 9.08 1.71 -13.65
N GLN A 158 7.95 1.76 -12.95
CA GLN A 158 7.88 1.53 -11.49
C GLN A 158 8.15 0.07 -11.13
N GLN A 159 7.81 -0.88 -12.02
CA GLN A 159 7.89 -2.32 -11.73
C GLN A 159 7.26 -2.64 -10.37
N GLU A 160 6.06 -2.11 -10.19
CA GLU A 160 5.39 -2.03 -8.89
C GLU A 160 4.77 -3.37 -8.49
N CYS A 161 4.86 -3.68 -7.21
CA CYS A 161 4.02 -4.63 -6.52
C CYS A 161 3.39 -3.98 -5.29
N ARG A 162 2.24 -4.44 -4.88
CA ARG A 162 1.49 -3.86 -3.77
C ARG A 162 1.10 -4.88 -2.74
N PHE A 163 1.26 -4.52 -1.48
CA PHE A 163 0.39 -5.06 -0.46
C PHE A 163 -0.96 -4.35 -0.54
N LEU A 164 -2.02 -5.11 -0.56
CA LEU A 164 -3.36 -4.53 -0.62
C LEU A 164 -4.38 -5.38 0.15
N PHE A 165 -5.38 -4.71 0.69
CA PHE A 165 -6.57 -5.31 1.27
C PHE A 165 -7.79 -4.41 1.06
N GLN A 166 -8.97 -5.02 1.15
CA GLN A 166 -10.23 -4.28 1.08
C GLN A 166 -10.84 -4.09 2.45
N MET A 167 -11.39 -2.89 2.68
CA MET A 167 -12.24 -2.57 3.81
C MET A 167 -13.68 -2.50 3.34
N ILE A 168 -14.49 -3.49 3.72
CA ILE A 168 -15.84 -3.62 3.22
C ILE A 168 -16.85 -3.38 4.35
N PRO A 169 -17.87 -2.51 4.13
CA PRO A 169 -18.94 -2.29 5.09
C PRO A 169 -19.71 -3.56 5.38
N LEU A 170 -20.00 -3.82 6.65
CA LEU A 170 -20.81 -4.94 7.07
C LEU A 170 -22.28 -4.52 7.28
N ASN A 171 -23.19 -5.34 6.78
CA ASN A 171 -24.59 -5.30 7.14
C ASN A 171 -24.92 -6.47 8.07
N ASN A 172 -25.29 -6.18 9.33
CA ASN A 172 -25.58 -7.19 10.36
C ASN A 172 -24.44 -8.24 10.49
N GLY A 173 -23.17 -7.78 10.45
CA GLY A 173 -21.99 -8.63 10.59
C GLY A 173 -21.59 -9.41 9.32
N SER A 174 -22.29 -9.24 8.21
CA SER A 174 -21.99 -9.91 6.93
C SER A 174 -21.71 -8.92 5.80
N VAL A 175 -20.86 -9.31 4.86
CA VAL A 175 -20.64 -8.55 3.62
C VAL A 175 -21.87 -8.69 2.74
N ASN A 176 -22.44 -7.55 2.34
CA ASN A 176 -23.59 -7.50 1.45
C ASN A 176 -23.39 -6.40 0.39
N VAL A 177 -23.12 -6.81 -0.83
CA VAL A 177 -22.83 -5.88 -1.94
C VAL A 177 -24.05 -5.02 -2.27
N ASN A 178 -25.28 -5.59 -2.24
CA ASN A 178 -26.49 -4.81 -2.45
C ASN A 178 -26.68 -3.73 -1.38
N TYR A 179 -26.29 -4.00 -0.14
CA TYR A 179 -26.31 -3.00 0.94
C TYR A 179 -25.36 -1.83 0.64
N ILE A 180 -24.20 -2.12 0.05
CA ILE A 180 -23.23 -1.10 -0.37
C ILE A 180 -23.85 -0.21 -1.47
N PHE A 181 -24.41 -0.81 -2.53
CA PHE A 181 -25.03 -0.06 -3.63
C PHE A 181 -26.22 0.77 -3.15
N ASN A 182 -27.12 0.18 -2.36
CA ASN A 182 -28.35 0.87 -1.94
C ASN A 182 -28.09 2.04 -0.97
N ASN A 183 -26.98 2.02 -0.23
CA ASN A 183 -26.71 3.02 0.80
C ASN A 183 -25.48 3.88 0.50
N ASN A 184 -24.75 3.61 -0.57
CA ASN A 184 -23.52 4.31 -0.96
C ASN A 184 -22.54 4.50 0.21
N ILE A 185 -22.31 3.43 0.98
CA ILE A 185 -21.48 3.46 2.18
C ILE A 185 -20.06 3.05 1.81
N SER A 186 -19.08 3.88 2.13
CA SER A 186 -17.66 3.61 1.94
C SER A 186 -16.83 3.91 3.20
N PRO A 187 -15.63 3.30 3.34
CA PRO A 187 -14.70 3.65 4.40
C PRO A 187 -14.30 5.12 4.32
N LYS A 188 -14.31 5.81 5.49
CA LYS A 188 -13.94 7.23 5.55
C LYS A 188 -12.46 7.46 5.87
N LEU A 189 -11.75 6.44 6.34
CA LEU A 189 -10.35 6.52 6.69
C LEU A 189 -9.49 6.75 5.43
N PRO A 190 -8.62 7.77 5.40
CA PRO A 190 -7.76 8.03 4.25
C PRO A 190 -6.57 7.08 4.15
N TYR A 191 -6.18 6.45 5.25
CA TYR A 191 -5.10 5.48 5.37
C TYR A 191 -5.27 4.59 6.60
N ILE A 192 -4.49 3.52 6.65
CA ILE A 192 -4.37 2.62 7.80
C ILE A 192 -2.89 2.30 7.99
N ASP A 193 -2.38 2.49 9.21
CA ASP A 193 -1.00 2.17 9.56
C ASP A 193 -0.94 0.73 10.09
N VAL A 194 -0.17 -0.13 9.39
CA VAL A 194 -0.12 -1.58 9.61
C VAL A 194 1.18 -1.96 10.31
N PRO A 195 1.14 -2.64 11.48
CA PRO A 195 2.33 -3.01 12.22
C PRO A 195 3.28 -3.95 11.45
N ILE A 196 4.57 -3.68 11.54
CA ILE A 196 5.66 -4.51 11.02
C ILE A 196 6.10 -5.48 12.14
N LYS A 197 6.46 -6.70 11.78
CA LYS A 197 7.13 -7.62 12.70
C LYS A 197 8.45 -7.04 13.17
N GLU A 198 8.77 -7.15 14.45
CA GLU A 198 9.98 -6.55 15.03
C GLU A 198 11.27 -7.14 14.45
N ASP A 199 11.29 -8.45 14.19
CA ASP A 199 12.41 -9.13 13.55
C ASP A 199 12.66 -8.64 12.12
N CYS A 200 11.62 -8.36 11.34
CA CYS A 200 11.74 -7.76 10.01
C CYS A 200 12.20 -6.30 10.09
N LEU A 201 11.63 -5.51 11.01
CA LEU A 201 12.00 -4.11 11.17
C LEU A 201 13.44 -3.95 11.65
N SER A 202 13.93 -4.82 12.54
CA SER A 202 15.31 -4.80 13.00
C SER A 202 16.34 -5.05 11.88
N GLN A 203 15.92 -5.71 10.81
CA GLN A 203 16.74 -6.03 9.63
C GLN A 203 16.54 -5.06 8.47
N ILE A 204 15.75 -3.99 8.64
CA ILE A 204 15.53 -2.99 7.59
C ILE A 204 16.87 -2.49 7.05
N GLN A 205 17.04 -2.45 5.72
CA GLN A 205 18.18 -1.78 5.11
C GLN A 205 17.73 -0.41 4.61
N VAL A 206 18.60 0.59 4.77
CA VAL A 206 18.34 1.96 4.33
C VAL A 206 19.42 2.36 3.35
N MET A 207 19.02 2.89 2.21
CA MET A 207 19.90 3.50 1.21
C MET A 207 19.57 4.98 1.12
N LEU A 208 20.59 5.83 1.19
CA LEU A 208 20.47 7.27 1.02
C LEU A 208 20.31 7.62 -0.45
N GLY A 209 19.46 8.58 -0.73
CA GLY A 209 19.22 9.08 -2.08
C GLY A 209 20.42 9.82 -2.69
N PRO A 210 20.43 10.01 -4.03
CA PRO A 210 21.58 10.56 -4.75
C PRO A 210 22.03 11.96 -4.33
N LYS A 211 21.13 12.77 -3.77
CA LYS A 211 21.42 14.15 -3.37
C LYS A 211 21.24 14.42 -1.88
N VAL A 212 21.25 13.36 -1.06
CA VAL A 212 21.19 13.51 0.40
C VAL A 212 22.37 14.33 0.87
N THR A 213 22.09 15.37 1.64
CA THR A 213 23.08 16.29 2.23
C THR A 213 23.66 15.68 3.51
N GLU A 214 24.80 16.18 3.97
CA GLU A 214 25.41 15.77 5.26
C GLU A 214 24.44 15.95 6.45
N ALA A 215 23.59 16.98 6.42
CA ALA A 215 22.59 17.20 7.45
C ALA A 215 21.50 16.11 7.43
N GLU A 216 21.00 15.75 6.25
CA GLU A 216 20.00 14.69 6.06
C GLU A 216 20.57 13.32 6.43
N GLU A 217 21.81 13.05 6.05
CA GLU A 217 22.55 11.83 6.45
C GLU A 217 22.68 11.75 7.97
N THR A 218 23.05 12.84 8.65
CA THR A 218 23.11 12.92 10.10
C THR A 218 21.75 12.59 10.75
N ILE A 219 20.64 13.07 10.16
CA ILE A 219 19.29 12.76 10.63
C ILE A 219 19.01 11.26 10.48
N VAL A 220 19.28 10.67 9.32
CA VAL A 220 19.05 9.24 9.08
C VAL A 220 19.88 8.38 10.05
N SER A 221 21.17 8.68 10.21
CA SER A 221 22.04 7.99 11.16
C SER A 221 21.50 8.06 12.59
N SER A 222 21.03 9.24 13.01
CA SER A 222 20.45 9.45 14.35
C SER A 222 19.16 8.65 14.54
N LEU A 223 18.29 8.59 13.53
CA LEU A 223 17.06 7.79 13.56
C LEU A 223 17.38 6.30 13.67
N MET A 224 18.31 5.80 12.86
CA MET A 224 18.73 4.40 12.89
C MET A 224 19.34 4.03 14.26
N GLN A 225 20.19 4.90 14.82
CA GLN A 225 20.77 4.70 16.14
C GLN A 225 19.70 4.72 17.24
N MET A 226 18.74 5.65 17.19
CA MET A 226 17.70 5.82 18.21
C MET A 226 16.72 4.62 18.25
N PHE A 227 16.29 4.13 17.09
CA PHE A 227 15.22 3.15 17.01
C PHE A 227 15.69 1.71 16.79
N LEU A 228 16.87 1.51 16.22
CA LEU A 228 17.41 0.19 15.87
C LEU A 228 18.75 -0.12 16.55
N ASN A 229 19.31 0.82 17.31
CA ASN A 229 20.64 0.71 17.95
C ASN A 229 21.77 0.38 16.95
N ARG A 230 21.68 0.90 15.73
CA ARG A 230 22.71 0.79 14.68
C ARG A 230 22.68 2.03 13.79
N SER A 231 23.73 2.25 12.99
CA SER A 231 23.85 3.41 12.10
C SER A 231 24.37 3.05 10.71
N ASP A 232 24.17 1.78 10.31
CA ASP A 232 24.59 1.28 9.01
C ASP A 232 23.54 1.61 7.94
N TYR A 233 23.97 2.22 6.85
CA TYR A 233 23.21 2.53 5.66
C TYR A 233 24.13 2.45 4.43
N SER A 234 23.55 2.45 3.25
CA SER A 234 24.29 2.50 1.99
C SER A 234 24.00 3.79 1.24
N TYR A 235 24.84 4.10 0.27
CA TYR A 235 24.64 5.23 -0.64
C TYR A 235 24.08 4.76 -1.97
N SER A 236 23.33 5.64 -2.62
CA SER A 236 22.91 5.44 -4.01
C SER A 236 24.10 5.33 -4.95
N TYR A 237 24.00 4.50 -5.97
CA TYR A 237 24.99 4.45 -7.04
C TYR A 237 25.10 5.78 -7.82
N TYR A 238 24.04 6.58 -7.79
CA TYR A 238 23.97 7.88 -8.48
C TYR A 238 24.46 9.07 -7.62
N SER A 239 24.95 8.81 -6.40
CA SER A 239 25.50 9.84 -5.48
C SER A 239 26.89 10.33 -5.90
#